data_7ee7cf07d9ee646265be34efc1f0ccab
#
_entry.id   7ee7cf07d9ee646265be34efc1f0ccab
#
_cell.length_a   1.000
_cell.length_b   1.000
_cell.length_c   1.000
_cell.angle_alpha   90.00
_cell.angle_beta   90.00
_cell.angle_gamma   90.00
#
_symmetry.space_group_name_H-M   'P 1'
#
loop_
_entity.id
_entity.type
_entity.pdbx_description
1 polymer ?
#
loop_
_entity_poly.entity_id
_entity_poly.type
_entity_poly.pdbx_seq_one_letter_code
_entity_poly.pdbx_strand_id
1 'polypeptide(L)'
;AGDARVVEWDPRDPDRAFKATPVTQVTNFYACYGDEVLPNQKNGELGHGKERAAAIADVLDAHTGAQDEAVAWKALRAAAQEPNPEDITSNTQWSVVFDNTEPAAAITLRRHWGDIDAFAL
;
A
#
# COMPACT_ATOMS: atom_id res chain seq x y z
N ALA A 1 13.95 12.61 -3.26
CA ALA A 1 12.98 11.69 -2.66
C ALA A 1 12.55 12.27 -1.32
N GLY A 2 11.25 12.42 -1.08
CA GLY A 2 10.72 12.91 0.18
C GLY A 2 10.90 11.86 1.28
N ASP A 3 10.97 12.32 2.53
CA ASP A 3 11.00 11.46 3.72
C ASP A 3 9.55 11.05 4.04
N ALA A 4 9.12 9.93 3.47
CA ALA A 4 7.77 9.41 3.69
C ALA A 4 7.68 8.74 5.07
N ARG A 5 6.62 9.05 5.83
CA ARG A 5 6.36 8.48 7.14
C ARG A 5 4.89 8.13 7.29
N VAL A 6 4.61 7.01 7.93
CA VAL A 6 3.29 6.72 8.44
C VAL A 6 3.18 7.22 9.88
N VAL A 7 2.07 7.86 10.21
CA VAL A 7 1.76 8.32 11.57
C VAL A 7 0.63 7.45 12.11
N GLU A 8 0.90 6.75 13.19
CA GLU A 8 -0.01 5.79 13.81
C GLU A 8 -0.09 6.08 15.31
N TRP A 9 -1.21 5.82 15.94
CA TRP A 9 -1.22 5.67 17.38
C TRP A 9 -0.74 4.28 17.78
N ASP A 10 -0.08 4.18 18.91
CA ASP A 10 0.32 2.90 19.47
C ASP A 10 -0.90 2.26 20.18
N PRO A 11 -1.50 1.17 19.66
CA PRO A 11 -2.66 0.55 20.31
C PRO A 11 -2.34 -0.14 21.65
N ARG A 12 -1.06 -0.34 21.97
CA ARG A 12 -0.60 -0.90 23.25
C ARG A 12 -0.26 0.17 24.27
N ASP A 13 -0.16 1.43 23.84
CA ASP A 13 0.09 2.55 24.73
C ASP A 13 -1.23 3.05 25.32
N PRO A 14 -1.42 3.04 26.64
CA PRO A 14 -2.63 3.53 27.29
C PRO A 14 -2.89 5.01 26.98
N ASP A 15 -1.85 5.79 26.77
CA ASP A 15 -1.92 7.21 26.43
C ASP A 15 -2.13 7.45 24.93
N ARG A 16 -2.13 6.37 24.12
CA ARG A 16 -2.28 6.41 22.65
C ARG A 16 -1.31 7.38 21.96
N ALA A 17 -0.06 7.35 22.40
CA ALA A 17 0.98 8.19 21.81
C ALA A 17 1.12 7.93 20.32
N PHE A 18 1.30 9.00 19.55
CA PHE A 18 1.58 8.91 18.13
C PHE A 18 3.01 8.48 17.87
N LYS A 19 3.19 7.59 16.93
CA LYS A 19 4.48 7.19 16.39
C LYS A 19 4.57 7.53 14.92
N ALA A 20 5.72 8.03 14.48
CA ALA A 20 6.02 8.32 13.08
C ALA A 20 7.11 7.36 12.61
N THR A 21 6.73 6.39 11.79
CA THR A 21 7.65 5.36 11.29
C THR A 21 8.02 5.66 9.83
N PRO A 22 9.34 5.77 9.50
CA PRO A 22 9.76 5.88 8.11
C PRO A 22 9.34 4.66 7.31
N VAL A 23 8.68 4.88 6.18
CA VAL A 23 8.22 3.80 5.29
C VAL A 23 8.28 4.24 3.83
N THR A 24 8.51 3.30 2.92
CA THR A 24 8.33 3.49 1.48
C THR A 24 7.00 2.95 0.99
N GLN A 25 6.40 2.04 1.75
CA GLN A 25 5.10 1.45 1.47
C GLN A 25 4.34 1.19 2.78
N VAL A 26 3.03 1.24 2.72
CA VAL A 26 2.14 0.92 3.84
C VAL A 26 0.91 0.18 3.35
N THR A 27 0.45 -0.78 4.14
CA THR A 27 -0.79 -1.51 3.94
C THR A 27 -1.54 -1.60 5.28
N ASN A 28 -2.47 -2.53 5.43
CA ASN A 28 -3.33 -2.60 6.62
C ASN A 28 -2.70 -3.34 7.81
N PHE A 29 -1.54 -2.90 8.26
CA PHE A 29 -0.92 -3.33 9.51
C PHE A 29 -0.22 -2.13 10.19
N TYR A 30 0.15 -2.28 11.46
CA TYR A 30 0.86 -1.23 12.18
C TYR A 30 2.36 -1.26 11.86
N ALA A 31 2.85 -0.25 11.16
CA ALA A 31 4.26 -0.14 10.79
C ALA A 31 5.18 0.02 12.02
N CYS A 32 4.68 0.63 13.09
CA CYS A 32 5.45 0.82 14.33
C CYS A 32 5.82 -0.48 15.06
N TYR A 33 5.20 -1.60 14.72
CA TYR A 33 5.53 -2.92 15.27
C TYR A 33 6.40 -3.78 14.34
N GLY A 34 6.82 -3.24 13.19
CA GLY A 34 7.67 -3.97 12.24
C GLY A 34 7.01 -5.27 11.79
N ASP A 35 7.67 -6.41 12.06
CA ASP A 35 7.18 -7.73 11.66
C ASP A 35 6.16 -8.35 12.60
N GLU A 36 5.93 -7.75 13.76
CA GLU A 36 4.94 -8.25 14.70
C GLU A 36 3.52 -8.03 14.17
N VAL A 37 2.68 -9.07 14.23
CA VAL A 37 1.26 -9.02 13.91
C VAL A 37 0.46 -8.99 15.21
N LEU A 38 -0.40 -8.00 15.36
CA LEU A 38 -1.24 -7.91 16.56
C LEU A 38 -2.32 -8.99 16.54
N PRO A 39 -2.67 -9.56 17.73
CA PRO A 39 -3.61 -10.68 17.83
C PRO A 39 -5.00 -10.41 17.26
N ASN A 40 -5.40 -9.15 17.16
CA ASN A 40 -6.71 -8.74 16.63
C ASN A 40 -6.69 -8.41 15.12
N GLN A 41 -5.57 -8.59 14.46
CA GLN A 41 -5.49 -8.46 13.00
C GLN A 41 -5.94 -9.77 12.35
N LYS A 42 -7.12 -9.76 11.71
CA LYS A 42 -7.70 -10.92 11.00
C LYS A 42 -7.47 -12.25 11.72
N ASN A 43 -7.96 -12.39 12.94
CA ASN A 43 -7.87 -13.61 13.75
C ASN A 43 -6.43 -14.07 14.12
N GLY A 44 -5.48 -13.17 14.13
CA GLY A 44 -4.09 -13.49 14.44
C GLY A 44 -3.28 -14.03 13.26
N GLU A 45 -3.88 -14.17 12.11
CA GLU A 45 -3.16 -14.49 10.88
C GLU A 45 -2.37 -13.28 10.39
N LEU A 46 -1.26 -13.54 9.68
CA LEU A 46 -0.55 -12.56 8.88
C LEU A 46 -1.52 -12.06 7.80
N GLY A 47 -2.36 -11.12 8.11
CA GLY A 47 -3.34 -10.64 7.17
C GLY A 47 -2.70 -10.23 5.83
N HIS A 48 -3.45 -10.22 4.78
CA HIS A 48 -3.04 -9.81 3.42
C HIS A 48 -2.25 -8.49 3.35
N GLY A 49 -2.20 -7.75 4.44
CA GLY A 49 -1.42 -6.52 4.56
C GLY A 49 0.08 -6.74 4.45
N LYS A 50 0.65 -7.69 5.19
CA LYS A 50 2.10 -7.97 5.18
C LYS A 50 2.57 -8.51 3.84
N GLU A 51 1.84 -9.44 3.26
CA GLU A 51 2.16 -10.01 1.94
C GLU A 51 2.13 -8.94 0.85
N ARG A 52 1.15 -8.05 0.87
CA ARG A 52 1.06 -6.95 -0.08
C ARG A 52 2.19 -5.93 0.12
N ALA A 53 2.55 -5.62 1.35
CA ALA A 53 3.68 -4.74 1.63
C ALA A 53 5.00 -5.34 1.13
N ALA A 54 5.22 -6.64 1.32
CA ALA A 54 6.38 -7.34 0.79
C ALA A 54 6.40 -7.31 -0.75
N ALA A 55 5.28 -7.59 -1.41
CA ALA A 55 5.18 -7.53 -2.86
C ALA A 55 5.49 -6.14 -3.44
N ILE A 56 5.08 -5.07 -2.75
CA ILE A 56 5.44 -3.70 -3.11
C ILE A 56 6.95 -3.48 -2.93
N ALA A 57 7.50 -3.89 -1.78
CA ALA A 57 8.93 -3.74 -1.48
C ALA A 57 9.79 -4.43 -2.55
N ASP A 58 9.46 -5.67 -2.92
CA ASP A 58 10.17 -6.42 -3.96
C ASP A 58 10.20 -5.67 -5.30
N VAL A 59 9.11 -5.01 -5.67
CA VAL A 59 9.06 -4.19 -6.90
C VAL A 59 9.95 -2.97 -6.78
N LEU A 60 9.91 -2.27 -5.65
CA LEU A 60 10.69 -1.06 -5.42
C LEU A 60 12.19 -1.35 -5.33
N ASP A 61 12.57 -2.43 -4.64
CA ASP A 61 13.96 -2.85 -4.45
C ASP A 61 14.60 -3.38 -5.75
N ALA A 62 13.78 -4.02 -6.60
CA ALA A 62 14.24 -4.50 -7.91
C ALA A 62 14.43 -3.37 -8.93
N HIS A 63 13.92 -2.16 -8.65
CA HIS A 63 14.02 -1.03 -9.55
C HIS A 63 15.30 -0.21 -9.27
N THR A 64 16.08 0.02 -10.33
CA THR A 64 17.27 0.88 -10.27
C THR A 64 16.99 2.19 -11.00
N GLY A 65 17.03 3.30 -10.28
CA GLY A 65 16.81 4.64 -10.83
C GLY A 65 15.67 5.40 -10.13
N ALA A 66 15.18 6.44 -10.79
CA ALA A 66 14.06 7.21 -10.28
C ALA A 66 12.77 6.36 -10.33
N GLN A 67 12.00 6.41 -9.27
CA GLN A 67 10.67 5.80 -9.25
C GLN A 67 9.74 6.67 -10.11
N ASP A 68 9.22 6.10 -11.16
CA ASP A 68 8.30 6.73 -12.11
C ASP A 68 6.89 6.12 -12.01
N GLU A 69 5.98 6.64 -12.83
CA GLU A 69 4.62 6.15 -12.90
C GLU A 69 4.54 4.65 -13.22
N ALA A 70 5.43 4.15 -14.10
CA ALA A 70 5.44 2.74 -14.49
C ALA A 70 5.80 1.83 -13.30
N VAL A 71 6.74 2.24 -12.46
CA VAL A 71 7.09 1.54 -11.21
C VAL A 71 5.94 1.58 -10.22
N ALA A 72 5.26 2.71 -10.08
CA ALA A 72 4.09 2.84 -9.22
C ALA A 72 2.96 1.89 -9.65
N TRP A 73 2.64 1.83 -10.94
CA TRP A 73 1.66 0.88 -11.48
C TRP A 73 2.06 -0.58 -11.26
N LYS A 74 3.35 -0.89 -11.41
CA LYS A 74 3.87 -2.24 -11.15
C LYS A 74 3.71 -2.64 -9.69
N ALA A 75 3.99 -1.74 -8.77
CA ALA A 75 3.82 -1.96 -7.33
C ALA A 75 2.35 -2.15 -6.94
N LEU A 76 1.45 -1.30 -7.45
CA LEU A 76 0.01 -1.42 -7.23
C LEU A 76 -0.55 -2.74 -7.78
N ARG A 77 -0.07 -3.16 -8.95
CA ARG A 77 -0.46 -4.45 -9.55
C ARG A 77 0.01 -5.63 -8.73
N ALA A 78 1.23 -5.59 -8.19
CA ALA A 78 1.78 -6.63 -7.32
C ALA A 78 1.00 -6.76 -6.00
N ALA A 79 0.47 -5.65 -5.48
CA ALA A 79 -0.32 -5.62 -4.24
C ALA A 79 -1.82 -5.83 -4.46
N ALA A 80 -2.29 -5.93 -5.71
CA ALA A 80 -3.71 -6.05 -6.00
C ALA A 80 -4.27 -7.40 -5.52
N GLN A 81 -5.47 -7.36 -5.00
CA GLN A 81 -6.20 -8.56 -4.54
C GLN A 81 -7.24 -8.96 -5.58
N GLU A 82 -7.17 -10.21 -6.01
CA GLU A 82 -8.17 -10.82 -6.87
C GLU A 82 -9.47 -11.08 -6.10
N PRO A 83 -10.63 -11.16 -6.79
CA PRO A 83 -11.89 -11.51 -6.16
C PRO A 83 -11.79 -12.87 -5.46
N ASN A 84 -12.15 -12.90 -4.19
CA ASN A 84 -12.21 -14.13 -3.42
C ASN A 84 -13.69 -14.46 -3.12
N PRO A 85 -14.22 -15.60 -3.58
CA PRO A 85 -15.60 -16.00 -3.30
C PRO A 85 -15.90 -16.20 -1.82
N GLU A 86 -14.86 -16.53 -1.01
CA GLU A 86 -14.98 -16.76 0.42
C GLU A 86 -14.87 -15.46 1.23
N ASP A 87 -14.26 -14.42 0.65
CA ASP A 87 -14.13 -13.11 1.26
C ASP A 87 -14.34 -12.01 0.20
N ILE A 88 -15.57 -11.60 0.03
CA ILE A 88 -15.95 -10.56 -0.93
C ILE A 88 -15.31 -9.19 -0.65
N THR A 89 -14.74 -9.00 0.55
CA THR A 89 -14.05 -7.76 0.91
C THR A 89 -12.60 -7.74 0.40
N SER A 90 -12.02 -8.90 0.12
CA SER A 90 -10.68 -9.05 -0.46
C SER A 90 -10.73 -8.93 -1.97
N ASN A 91 -10.88 -7.70 -2.47
CA ASN A 91 -10.98 -7.42 -3.89
C ASN A 91 -10.58 -5.96 -4.17
N THR A 92 -9.52 -5.76 -4.92
CA THR A 92 -9.08 -4.41 -5.30
C THR A 92 -10.10 -3.78 -6.26
N GLN A 93 -10.79 -2.75 -5.80
CA GLN A 93 -11.84 -2.06 -6.54
C GLN A 93 -11.30 -0.97 -7.44
N TRP A 94 -10.24 -0.30 -7.02
CA TRP A 94 -9.58 0.76 -7.78
C TRP A 94 -8.11 0.86 -7.38
N SER A 95 -7.32 1.42 -8.26
CA SER A 95 -5.92 1.80 -8.03
C SER A 95 -5.67 3.16 -8.64
N VAL A 96 -4.90 4.00 -7.96
CA VAL A 96 -4.61 5.36 -8.41
C VAL A 96 -3.13 5.68 -8.21
N VAL A 97 -2.57 6.39 -9.18
CA VAL A 97 -1.23 6.99 -9.10
C VAL A 97 -1.40 8.51 -9.18
N PHE A 98 -0.73 9.23 -8.27
CA PHE A 98 -0.65 10.68 -8.28
C PHE A 98 0.74 11.11 -8.71
N ASP A 99 0.82 12.00 -9.68
CA ASP A 99 2.04 12.75 -9.98
C ASP A 99 1.98 14.10 -9.25
N ASN A 100 2.94 14.30 -8.34
CA ASN A 100 3.04 15.55 -7.60
C ASN A 100 3.98 16.57 -8.25
N THR A 101 4.68 16.18 -9.31
CA THR A 101 5.59 17.06 -10.08
C THR A 101 4.80 17.88 -11.09
N GLU A 102 3.93 17.20 -11.83
CA GLU A 102 2.93 17.80 -12.69
C GLU A 102 1.57 17.33 -12.15
N PRO A 103 0.85 18.16 -11.37
CA PRO A 103 -0.33 17.71 -10.64
C PRO A 103 -1.33 16.96 -11.53
N ALA A 104 -1.29 15.65 -11.44
CA ALA A 104 -2.11 14.75 -12.24
C ALA A 104 -2.45 13.48 -11.43
N ALA A 105 -3.51 12.83 -11.82
CA ALA A 105 -3.86 11.51 -11.30
C ALA A 105 -4.25 10.56 -12.44
N ALA A 106 -3.90 9.30 -12.29
CA ALA A 106 -4.29 8.24 -13.19
C ALA A 106 -4.95 7.12 -12.39
N ILE A 107 -6.12 6.65 -12.81
CA ILE A 107 -6.94 5.66 -12.09
C ILE A 107 -7.29 4.48 -12.99
N THR A 108 -7.32 3.28 -12.43
CA THR A 108 -7.95 2.12 -13.05
C THR A 108 -8.93 1.47 -12.08
N LEU A 109 -9.98 0.88 -12.63
CA LEU A 109 -11.02 0.20 -11.86
C LEU A 109 -10.90 -1.31 -11.99
N ARG A 110 -11.18 -2.02 -10.90
CA ARG A 110 -11.28 -3.49 -10.87
C ARG A 110 -10.14 -4.23 -11.57
N ARG A 111 -8.91 -3.69 -11.45
CA ARG A 111 -7.70 -4.27 -12.05
C ARG A 111 -7.69 -4.31 -13.59
N HIS A 112 -8.45 -3.43 -14.25
CA HIS A 112 -8.41 -3.27 -15.70
C HIS A 112 -7.15 -2.48 -16.11
N TRP A 113 -5.99 -3.07 -15.90
CA TRP A 113 -4.69 -2.42 -16.08
C TRP A 113 -4.36 -1.90 -17.48
N GLY A 114 -5.16 -2.26 -18.47
CA GLY A 114 -5.08 -1.75 -19.82
C GLY A 114 -6.02 -0.57 -20.09
N ASP A 115 -6.82 -0.18 -19.10
CA ASP A 115 -7.82 0.88 -19.17
C ASP A 115 -7.56 1.84 -17.99
N ILE A 116 -6.78 2.87 -18.27
CA ILE A 116 -6.33 3.85 -17.28
C ILE A 116 -6.81 5.23 -17.71
N ASP A 117 -7.68 5.82 -16.93
CA ASP A 117 -8.14 7.19 -17.08
C ASP A 117 -7.18 8.16 -16.37
N ALA A 118 -6.63 9.13 -17.12
CA ALA A 118 -5.75 10.16 -16.59
C ALA A 118 -6.41 11.54 -16.64
N PHE A 119 -6.19 12.35 -15.61
CA PHE A 119 -6.72 13.71 -15.53
C PHE A 119 -5.77 14.63 -14.75
N ALA A 120 -5.74 15.91 -15.14
CA ALA A 120 -5.04 16.97 -14.42
C ALA A 120 -5.81 17.34 -13.15
N LEU A 121 -5.07 17.69 -12.10
CA LEU A 121 -5.59 18.13 -10.82
C LEU A 121 -5.53 19.65 -10.69
#